data_7062e6c11fd26afc3a6158b16466f0d4
#
_entry.id   7062e6c11fd26afc3a6158b16466f0d4
#
_cell.length_a   1.000
_cell.length_b   1.000
_cell.length_c   1.000
_cell.angle_alpha   90.00
_cell.angle_beta   90.00
_cell.angle_gamma   90.00
#
_symmetry.space_group_name_H-M   'P 1'
#
loop_
_entity.id
_entity.type
_entity.pdbx_description
1 polymer ?
#
loop_
_entity_poly.entity_id
_entity_poly.type
_entity_poly.pdbx_seq_one_letter_code
_entity_poly.pdbx_strand_id
1 'polypeptide(L)'
;MRRLLLLLFVAALESASPTFAQTGANVLLVVNGTSPDSARIAEHYARVRSVPPEQVLRIEVEAADEIDRAVFNTQIQAPIANWLQKRIAQDRILYIVLTKGVPLRVKGTSGREGTTASVDSELTLLYQRMVGLVPAIDGRVLNPYFLDATPVAQAKTFSRALSDLYLVTRLDGYTVEDVLGLIDRAAAPVREGRILLDQKAGSIDAMGNGWLAAAADRLAQDGFATRVVLETRGQVLNGQTNVLGYYSWGSNDPAITRRHVGLGFVPGALAGMYVSTDGRTFTEPPAEWTIGKWSDRATFYGGSPQSLAGDLIREGVTGVAAHVDEPYLDATIRPDILFPAYVSGFNLAESFYLAMPFLSWRTVVVGDPLCAPFPRRVLQPAEIDQGIDPSTELPALFAARRLQVLSRGTTLDAAKAWLRSEARTAKGDIAGTQKALEEAATLDPKMVAAHLILANGYETQKDYDKAIERYRAVLAVSPDHVVALNNLAYALAVRRGRPAEAIGFAARAVSLSGGKSPDISDTLAWVQHLLGRDTEAAPIMERIVKAAPGRAEYRLHAAVIFASVGRLEDAAAELQEAVRLDPELAKDDEVKALRTKLGR
;
A
#
# COMPACT_ATOMS: atom_id res chain seq x y z
N MET A 1 -14.22 12.49 -78.82
CA MET A 1 -14.41 13.27 -77.57
C MET A 1 -14.44 12.33 -76.36
N ARG A 2 -13.31 12.10 -75.74
CA ARG A 2 -13.16 11.26 -74.52
C ARG A 2 -13.05 12.19 -73.34
N ARG A 3 -13.99 12.15 -72.40
CA ARG A 3 -13.93 12.86 -71.13
C ARG A 3 -13.14 12.03 -70.13
N LEU A 4 -12.01 12.53 -69.67
CA LEU A 4 -11.22 12.00 -68.60
C LEU A 4 -11.87 12.43 -67.27
N LEU A 5 -12.31 11.48 -66.45
CA LEU A 5 -12.69 11.71 -65.04
C LEU A 5 -11.44 11.55 -64.17
N LEU A 6 -11.01 12.66 -63.60
CA LEU A 6 -9.98 12.69 -62.55
C LEU A 6 -10.63 12.41 -61.22
N LEU A 7 -10.39 11.22 -60.65
CA LEU A 7 -10.72 10.88 -59.25
C LEU A 7 -9.61 11.44 -58.35
N LEU A 8 -9.93 12.52 -57.61
CA LEU A 8 -9.11 12.98 -56.49
C LEU A 8 -9.30 12.01 -55.32
N PHE A 9 -8.27 11.23 -55.04
CA PHE A 9 -8.13 10.51 -53.76
C PHE A 9 -7.61 11.51 -52.72
N VAL A 10 -8.50 12.01 -51.87
CA VAL A 10 -8.11 12.72 -50.65
C VAL A 10 -7.68 11.65 -49.63
N ALA A 11 -6.39 11.38 -49.53
CA ALA A 11 -5.83 10.63 -48.45
C ALA A 11 -5.97 11.49 -47.19
N ALA A 12 -6.93 11.16 -46.33
CA ALA A 12 -6.96 11.65 -44.96
C ALA A 12 -5.74 11.08 -44.25
N LEU A 13 -4.68 11.90 -44.09
CA LEU A 13 -3.64 11.65 -43.10
C LEU A 13 -4.32 11.80 -41.74
N GLU A 14 -4.76 10.69 -41.16
CA GLU A 14 -4.94 10.62 -39.72
C GLU A 14 -3.58 10.95 -39.12
N SER A 15 -3.42 12.16 -38.63
CA SER A 15 -2.32 12.52 -37.74
C SER A 15 -2.48 11.67 -36.48
N ALA A 16 -1.81 10.51 -36.45
CA ALA A 16 -1.62 9.77 -35.23
C ALA A 16 -0.98 10.73 -34.23
N SER A 17 -1.79 11.26 -33.32
CA SER A 17 -1.28 11.99 -32.16
C SER A 17 -0.25 11.11 -31.48
N PRO A 18 0.95 11.59 -31.15
CA PRO A 18 1.94 10.79 -30.46
C PRO A 18 1.29 10.25 -29.19
N THR A 19 1.07 8.95 -29.11
CA THR A 19 0.56 8.28 -27.93
C THR A 19 1.61 8.41 -26.85
N PHE A 20 1.42 9.38 -25.96
CA PHE A 20 2.24 9.54 -24.76
C PHE A 20 2.03 8.27 -23.92
N ALA A 21 3.10 7.49 -23.72
CA ALA A 21 3.01 6.21 -23.03
C ALA A 21 2.62 6.33 -21.53
N GLN A 22 2.82 7.50 -20.92
CA GLN A 22 2.43 7.80 -19.54
C GLN A 22 1.30 8.85 -19.52
N THR A 23 0.09 8.40 -19.22
CA THR A 23 -1.13 9.21 -19.24
C THR A 23 -1.99 8.93 -18.01
N GLY A 24 -3.16 9.52 -17.91
CA GLY A 24 -4.15 9.19 -16.87
C GLY A 24 -4.52 7.70 -16.82
N ALA A 25 -4.34 6.96 -17.93
CA ALA A 25 -4.54 5.50 -17.94
C ALA A 25 -3.50 4.72 -17.10
N ASN A 26 -2.40 5.36 -16.70
CA ASN A 26 -1.37 4.76 -15.84
C ASN A 26 -1.48 5.24 -14.38
N VAL A 27 -2.54 6.00 -14.04
CA VAL A 27 -2.77 6.57 -12.71
C VAL A 27 -3.86 5.78 -11.99
N LEU A 28 -3.59 5.37 -10.76
CA LEU A 28 -4.61 5.00 -9.78
C LEU A 28 -4.84 6.20 -8.85
N LEU A 29 -6.03 6.78 -8.91
CA LEU A 29 -6.43 7.91 -8.08
C LEU A 29 -7.14 7.39 -6.82
N VAL A 30 -6.57 7.67 -5.65
CA VAL A 30 -7.08 7.20 -4.35
C VAL A 30 -7.78 8.34 -3.62
N VAL A 31 -9.04 8.13 -3.31
CA VAL A 31 -9.96 9.11 -2.73
C VAL A 31 -10.37 8.65 -1.35
N ASN A 32 -10.27 9.50 -0.35
CA ASN A 32 -10.86 9.23 0.95
C ASN A 32 -12.36 9.55 0.92
N GLY A 33 -13.20 8.51 0.97
CA GLY A 33 -14.66 8.64 0.91
C GLY A 33 -15.29 9.39 2.10
N THR A 34 -14.56 9.52 3.23
CA THR A 34 -15.00 10.28 4.39
C THR A 34 -14.74 11.79 4.27
N SER A 35 -13.99 12.23 3.24
CA SER A 35 -13.63 13.64 3.03
C SER A 35 -14.28 14.21 1.77
N PRO A 36 -15.19 15.19 1.89
CA PRO A 36 -15.77 15.89 0.74
C PRO A 36 -14.72 16.59 -0.14
N ASP A 37 -13.68 17.14 0.46
CA ASP A 37 -12.57 17.79 -0.23
C ASP A 37 -11.84 16.80 -1.15
N SER A 38 -11.61 15.59 -0.65
CA SER A 38 -11.00 14.50 -1.41
C SER A 38 -11.77 14.17 -2.69
N ALA A 39 -13.09 14.08 -2.60
CA ALA A 39 -13.96 13.79 -3.73
C ALA A 39 -13.93 14.92 -4.77
N ARG A 40 -14.00 16.18 -4.34
CA ARG A 40 -13.96 17.36 -5.23
C ARG A 40 -12.63 17.47 -5.99
N ILE A 41 -11.53 17.23 -5.30
CA ILE A 41 -10.18 17.22 -5.90
C ILE A 41 -10.07 16.08 -6.92
N ALA A 42 -10.54 14.89 -6.57
CA ALA A 42 -10.48 13.74 -7.45
C ALA A 42 -11.28 13.92 -8.74
N GLU A 43 -12.49 14.48 -8.66
CA GLU A 43 -13.32 14.80 -9.81
C GLU A 43 -12.60 15.75 -10.79
N HIS A 44 -12.02 16.82 -10.25
CA HIS A 44 -11.26 17.77 -11.06
C HIS A 44 -10.05 17.11 -11.71
N TYR A 45 -9.21 16.42 -10.94
CA TYR A 45 -8.01 15.76 -11.44
C TYR A 45 -8.33 14.69 -12.50
N ALA A 46 -9.32 13.84 -12.25
CA ALA A 46 -9.72 12.80 -13.19
C ALA A 46 -10.17 13.38 -14.53
N ARG A 47 -10.90 14.51 -14.52
CA ARG A 47 -11.31 15.22 -15.71
C ARG A 47 -10.11 15.83 -16.44
N VAL A 48 -9.20 16.53 -15.72
CA VAL A 48 -8.04 17.22 -16.30
C VAL A 48 -7.05 16.25 -16.93
N ARG A 49 -6.83 15.09 -16.30
CA ARG A 49 -5.87 14.07 -16.74
C ARG A 49 -6.50 12.88 -17.48
N SER A 50 -7.80 12.91 -17.70
CA SER A 50 -8.56 11.81 -18.34
C SER A 50 -8.28 10.47 -17.66
N VAL A 51 -8.29 10.46 -16.31
CA VAL A 51 -8.16 9.22 -15.54
C VAL A 51 -9.45 8.40 -15.73
N PRO A 52 -9.37 7.14 -16.14
CA PRO A 52 -10.54 6.30 -16.32
C PRO A 52 -11.36 6.20 -15.01
N PRO A 53 -12.70 6.30 -15.06
CA PRO A 53 -13.54 6.27 -13.86
C PRO A 53 -13.33 5.04 -12.98
N GLU A 54 -13.03 3.89 -13.58
CA GLU A 54 -12.71 2.64 -12.89
C GLU A 54 -11.37 2.68 -12.15
N GLN A 55 -10.51 3.66 -12.43
CA GLN A 55 -9.23 3.89 -11.75
C GLN A 55 -9.33 4.92 -10.62
N VAL A 56 -10.54 5.35 -10.27
CA VAL A 56 -10.81 6.17 -9.08
C VAL A 56 -11.23 5.23 -7.95
N LEU A 57 -10.31 4.95 -7.05
CA LEU A 57 -10.54 4.06 -5.90
C LEU A 57 -10.95 4.88 -4.67
N ARG A 58 -12.11 4.58 -4.11
CA ARG A 58 -12.54 5.11 -2.81
C ARG A 58 -12.10 4.18 -1.69
N ILE A 59 -11.43 4.75 -0.70
CA ILE A 59 -11.09 4.12 0.57
C ILE A 59 -11.82 4.87 1.69
N GLU A 60 -11.98 4.23 2.83
CA GLU A 60 -12.56 4.86 4.02
C GLU A 60 -11.54 4.80 5.14
N VAL A 61 -10.99 5.95 5.49
CA VAL A 61 -10.02 6.12 6.56
C VAL A 61 -10.27 7.43 7.27
N GLU A 62 -10.01 7.51 8.56
CA GLU A 62 -10.09 8.77 9.30
C GLU A 62 -9.12 9.80 8.70
N ALA A 63 -9.62 11.01 8.44
CA ALA A 63 -8.80 12.11 7.93
C ALA A 63 -7.96 12.70 9.07
N ALA A 64 -6.78 12.13 9.28
CA ALA A 64 -5.81 12.53 10.31
C ALA A 64 -4.42 12.66 9.71
N ASP A 65 -3.56 13.47 10.34
CA ASP A 65 -2.16 13.60 9.90
C ASP A 65 -1.35 12.32 10.19
N GLU A 66 -1.72 11.56 11.23
CA GLU A 66 -1.01 10.35 11.65
C GLU A 66 -1.98 9.20 11.94
N ILE A 67 -1.62 7.99 11.50
CA ILE A 67 -2.38 6.75 11.75
C ILE A 67 -1.47 5.63 12.24
N ASP A 68 -2.05 4.65 12.92
CA ASP A 68 -1.35 3.43 13.31
C ASP A 68 -1.05 2.52 12.12
N ARG A 69 0.01 1.72 12.22
CA ARG A 69 0.43 0.76 11.19
C ARG A 69 -0.71 -0.22 10.80
N ALA A 70 -1.52 -0.66 11.75
CA ALA A 70 -2.64 -1.56 11.48
C ALA A 70 -3.72 -0.88 10.61
N VAL A 71 -4.01 0.39 10.84
CA VAL A 71 -4.95 1.18 10.04
C VAL A 71 -4.40 1.35 8.61
N PHE A 72 -3.12 1.71 8.46
CA PHE A 72 -2.47 1.77 7.15
C PHE A 72 -2.62 0.45 6.38
N ASN A 73 -2.28 -0.67 7.03
CA ASN A 73 -2.31 -1.97 6.39
C ASN A 73 -3.72 -2.37 5.95
N THR A 74 -4.74 -2.13 6.77
CA THR A 74 -6.11 -2.63 6.53
C THR A 74 -6.98 -1.66 5.75
N GLN A 75 -6.84 -0.34 5.96
CA GLN A 75 -7.74 0.66 5.37
C GLN A 75 -7.14 1.39 4.16
N ILE A 76 -5.82 1.31 3.95
CA ILE A 76 -5.16 1.95 2.80
C ILE A 76 -4.47 0.92 1.91
N GLN A 77 -3.47 0.21 2.42
CA GLN A 77 -2.66 -0.71 1.61
C GLN A 77 -3.49 -1.87 1.04
N ALA A 78 -4.27 -2.56 1.87
CA ALA A 78 -5.04 -3.73 1.43
C ALA A 78 -6.13 -3.37 0.39
N PRO A 79 -6.93 -2.31 0.54
CA PRO A 79 -7.87 -1.88 -0.50
C PRO A 79 -7.19 -1.59 -1.84
N ILE A 80 -6.04 -0.91 -1.85
CA ILE A 80 -5.28 -0.60 -3.06
C ILE A 80 -4.75 -1.89 -3.70
N ALA A 81 -4.12 -2.78 -2.92
CA ALA A 81 -3.64 -4.07 -3.41
C ALA A 81 -4.77 -4.92 -4.00
N ASN A 82 -5.90 -5.01 -3.30
CA ASN A 82 -7.08 -5.74 -3.74
C ASN A 82 -7.66 -5.17 -5.04
N TRP A 83 -7.69 -3.85 -5.18
CA TRP A 83 -8.14 -3.21 -6.41
C TRP A 83 -7.22 -3.57 -7.59
N LEU A 84 -5.90 -3.47 -7.40
CA LEU A 84 -4.90 -3.83 -8.41
C LEU A 84 -5.04 -5.29 -8.86
N GLN A 85 -5.25 -6.20 -7.91
CA GLN A 85 -5.44 -7.63 -8.19
C GLN A 85 -6.74 -7.90 -8.93
N LYS A 86 -7.86 -7.38 -8.44
CA LYS A 86 -9.19 -7.58 -9.05
C LYS A 86 -9.28 -7.04 -10.48
N ARG A 87 -8.58 -5.94 -10.76
CA ARG A 87 -8.55 -5.29 -12.09
C ARG A 87 -7.41 -5.80 -12.97
N ILE A 88 -6.54 -6.67 -12.43
CA ILE A 88 -5.34 -7.17 -13.13
C ILE A 88 -4.54 -5.99 -13.70
N ALA A 89 -4.33 -4.96 -12.86
CA ALA A 89 -3.80 -3.68 -13.28
C ALA A 89 -2.36 -3.42 -12.76
N GLN A 90 -1.71 -4.42 -12.19
CA GLN A 90 -0.41 -4.29 -11.52
C GLN A 90 0.66 -3.67 -12.43
N ASP A 91 0.70 -4.07 -13.70
CA ASP A 91 1.70 -3.56 -14.64
C ASP A 91 1.27 -2.21 -15.24
N ARG A 92 0.00 -2.05 -15.59
CA ARG A 92 -0.52 -0.84 -16.24
C ARG A 92 -0.44 0.40 -15.36
N ILE A 93 -0.68 0.27 -14.05
CA ILE A 93 -0.57 1.39 -13.12
C ILE A 93 0.91 1.63 -12.82
N LEU A 94 1.37 2.86 -13.04
CA LEU A 94 2.71 3.35 -12.72
C LEU A 94 2.69 4.33 -11.55
N TYR A 95 1.61 5.09 -11.44
CA TYR A 95 1.43 6.17 -10.46
C TYR A 95 0.25 5.90 -9.55
N ILE A 96 0.45 6.11 -8.25
CA ILE A 96 -0.65 6.19 -7.27
C ILE A 96 -0.73 7.65 -6.83
N VAL A 97 -1.89 8.26 -6.99
CA VAL A 97 -2.15 9.65 -6.62
C VAL A 97 -3.12 9.68 -5.46
N LEU A 98 -2.66 10.17 -4.30
CA LEU A 98 -3.47 10.33 -3.10
C LEU A 98 -4.08 11.73 -3.07
N THR A 99 -5.34 11.85 -2.69
CA THR A 99 -5.99 13.14 -2.54
C THR A 99 -5.96 13.64 -1.09
N LYS A 100 -6.10 14.96 -0.89
CA LYS A 100 -6.26 15.58 0.43
C LYS A 100 -7.27 14.81 1.29
N GLY A 101 -6.94 14.61 2.57
CA GLY A 101 -7.76 13.81 3.50
C GLY A 101 -7.32 12.33 3.60
N VAL A 102 -6.40 11.86 2.74
CA VAL A 102 -5.65 10.62 2.98
C VAL A 102 -4.53 10.93 3.97
N PRO A 103 -4.38 10.17 5.07
CA PRO A 103 -3.36 10.41 6.10
C PRO A 103 -1.96 10.60 5.55
N LEU A 104 -1.15 11.38 6.28
CA LEU A 104 0.22 11.73 5.88
C LEU A 104 1.25 10.72 6.38
N ARG A 105 1.12 10.30 7.64
CA ARG A 105 2.17 9.59 8.37
C ARG A 105 1.68 8.31 9.01
N VAL A 106 2.47 7.27 8.89
CA VAL A 106 2.31 6.01 9.63
C VAL A 106 3.19 6.07 10.86
N LYS A 107 2.56 5.93 12.03
CA LYS A 107 3.24 5.94 13.32
C LYS A 107 4.24 4.80 13.43
N GLY A 108 5.41 5.13 13.93
CA GLY A 108 6.52 4.21 14.17
C GLY A 108 7.46 4.74 15.24
N THR A 109 8.67 4.23 15.27
CA THR A 109 9.74 4.72 16.13
C THR A 109 10.49 5.87 15.43
N SER A 110 11.05 6.80 16.23
CA SER A 110 11.87 7.91 15.74
C SER A 110 13.35 7.50 15.60
N GLY A 111 14.18 8.41 15.07
CA GLY A 111 15.61 8.21 14.87
C GLY A 111 15.97 7.72 13.46
N ARG A 112 17.29 7.58 13.17
CA ARG A 112 17.81 7.16 11.86
C ARG A 112 17.40 5.74 11.46
N GLU A 113 17.25 4.87 12.43
CA GLU A 113 16.78 3.49 12.25
C GLU A 113 15.31 3.35 12.69
N GLY A 114 14.59 4.47 12.73
CA GLY A 114 13.19 4.49 13.11
C GLY A 114 12.28 3.94 12.00
N THR A 115 11.05 3.62 12.39
CA THR A 115 10.04 3.00 11.50
C THR A 115 8.89 3.95 11.13
N THR A 116 8.95 5.22 11.60
CA THR A 116 8.02 6.27 11.16
C THR A 116 8.21 6.54 9.67
N ALA A 117 7.15 6.50 8.88
CA ALA A 117 7.20 6.72 7.45
C ALA A 117 5.99 7.52 6.96
N SER A 118 6.09 8.15 5.78
CA SER A 118 4.92 8.68 5.10
C SER A 118 4.08 7.55 4.52
N VAL A 119 2.77 7.73 4.46
CA VAL A 119 1.83 6.83 3.77
C VAL A 119 2.23 6.66 2.31
N ASP A 120 2.62 7.75 1.68
CA ASP A 120 3.09 7.80 0.28
C ASP A 120 4.30 6.91 0.07
N SER A 121 5.32 7.07 0.89
CA SER A 121 6.58 6.33 0.79
C SER A 121 6.42 4.82 1.06
N GLU A 122 5.50 4.44 1.96
CA GLU A 122 5.14 3.04 2.19
C GLU A 122 4.47 2.41 0.97
N LEU A 123 3.57 3.15 0.30
CA LEU A 123 2.87 2.65 -0.88
C LEU A 123 3.78 2.48 -2.09
N THR A 124 4.93 3.16 -2.16
CA THR A 124 5.89 2.96 -3.27
C THR A 124 6.33 1.51 -3.40
N LEU A 125 6.47 0.79 -2.29
CA LEU A 125 6.93 -0.59 -2.24
C LEU A 125 5.81 -1.64 -2.41
N LEU A 126 4.57 -1.20 -2.66
CA LEU A 126 3.42 -2.08 -2.75
C LEU A 126 3.59 -3.15 -3.85
N TYR A 127 4.18 -2.79 -5.00
CA TYR A 127 4.42 -3.77 -6.07
C TYR A 127 5.38 -4.88 -5.61
N GLN A 128 6.49 -4.54 -4.95
CA GLN A 128 7.44 -5.51 -4.42
C GLN A 128 6.80 -6.42 -3.36
N ARG A 129 5.94 -5.85 -2.50
CA ARG A 129 5.16 -6.63 -1.52
C ARG A 129 4.23 -7.62 -2.20
N MET A 130 3.50 -7.19 -3.23
CA MET A 130 2.59 -8.06 -4.00
C MET A 130 3.34 -9.16 -4.78
N VAL A 131 4.54 -8.88 -5.25
CA VAL A 131 5.44 -9.88 -5.87
C VAL A 131 5.96 -10.88 -4.84
N GLY A 132 6.08 -10.50 -3.57
CA GLY A 132 6.64 -11.31 -2.49
C GLY A 132 8.16 -11.14 -2.31
N LEU A 133 8.73 -10.03 -2.80
CA LEU A 133 10.16 -9.71 -2.65
C LEU A 133 10.48 -9.09 -1.28
N VAL A 134 9.53 -8.38 -0.68
CA VAL A 134 9.71 -7.69 0.60
C VAL A 134 8.63 -8.13 1.58
N PRO A 135 8.95 -8.97 2.56
CA PRO A 135 7.96 -9.48 3.52
C PRO A 135 7.52 -8.45 4.55
N ALA A 136 8.44 -7.70 5.12
CA ALA A 136 8.18 -6.62 6.08
C ALA A 136 9.23 -5.53 5.90
N ILE A 137 8.86 -4.28 6.14
CA ILE A 137 9.77 -3.14 6.09
C ILE A 137 9.73 -2.47 7.44
N ASP A 138 10.88 -2.46 8.09
CA ASP A 138 11.12 -1.75 9.33
C ASP A 138 12.18 -0.68 9.06
N GLY A 139 11.71 0.54 8.75
CA GLY A 139 12.56 1.68 8.50
C GLY A 139 12.87 1.92 7.01
N ARG A 140 13.87 2.78 6.77
CA ARG A 140 14.24 3.25 5.43
C ARG A 140 14.84 2.17 4.55
N VAL A 141 14.45 2.17 3.29
CA VAL A 141 14.95 1.29 2.23
C VAL A 141 15.59 2.13 1.13
N LEU A 142 16.75 1.72 0.61
CA LEU A 142 17.35 2.39 -0.54
C LEU A 142 16.36 2.37 -1.72
N ASN A 143 16.19 3.53 -2.34
CA ASN A 143 15.34 3.63 -3.52
C ASN A 143 16.09 3.07 -4.75
N PRO A 144 15.62 1.98 -5.36
CA PRO A 144 16.30 1.41 -6.54
C PRO A 144 16.20 2.30 -7.80
N TYR A 145 15.35 3.33 -7.77
CA TYR A 145 15.24 4.32 -8.85
C TYR A 145 16.08 5.58 -8.57
N PHE A 146 16.70 5.70 -7.39
CA PHE A 146 17.59 6.82 -7.06
C PHE A 146 18.83 6.82 -7.95
N LEU A 147 19.11 7.98 -8.53
CA LEU A 147 20.18 8.11 -9.52
C LEU A 147 21.59 8.14 -8.91
N ASP A 148 21.69 8.61 -7.64
CA ASP A 148 22.94 8.77 -6.90
C ASP A 148 24.02 9.52 -7.70
N ALA A 149 25.17 8.88 -7.93
CA ALA A 149 26.28 9.46 -8.70
C ALA A 149 26.14 9.27 -10.24
N THR A 150 25.11 8.54 -10.70
CA THR A 150 24.89 8.30 -12.13
C THR A 150 24.50 9.61 -12.84
N PRO A 151 25.12 9.94 -13.97
CA PRO A 151 24.72 11.12 -14.74
C PRO A 151 23.26 11.05 -15.20
N VAL A 152 22.53 12.17 -15.12
CA VAL A 152 21.12 12.27 -15.56
C VAL A 152 20.92 11.81 -17.00
N ALA A 153 21.89 12.03 -17.87
CA ALA A 153 21.85 11.57 -19.26
C ALA A 153 21.72 10.04 -19.42
N GLN A 154 22.15 9.28 -18.42
CA GLN A 154 22.03 7.81 -18.37
C GLN A 154 20.77 7.32 -17.66
N ALA A 155 20.04 8.22 -17.01
CA ALA A 155 18.80 7.87 -16.35
C ALA A 155 17.75 7.36 -17.35
N LYS A 156 16.97 6.38 -16.93
CA LYS A 156 15.89 5.80 -17.74
C LYS A 156 14.53 6.31 -17.26
N THR A 157 13.63 6.53 -18.19
CA THR A 157 12.24 6.82 -17.92
C THR A 157 11.62 5.69 -17.09
N PHE A 158 10.83 6.03 -16.08
CA PHE A 158 10.21 5.05 -15.21
C PHE A 158 9.26 4.15 -15.98
N SER A 159 9.49 2.86 -15.94
CA SER A 159 8.66 1.87 -16.60
C SER A 159 8.52 0.60 -15.77
N ARG A 160 7.49 -0.17 -16.04
CA ARG A 160 7.28 -1.45 -15.36
C ARG A 160 8.35 -2.48 -15.71
N ALA A 161 8.88 -2.44 -16.91
CA ALA A 161 10.00 -3.31 -17.31
C ALA A 161 11.26 -3.04 -16.47
N LEU A 162 11.44 -1.79 -16.03
CA LEU A 162 12.62 -1.35 -15.29
C LEU A 162 12.49 -1.52 -13.79
N SER A 163 11.30 -1.28 -13.21
CA SER A 163 11.17 -1.07 -11.76
C SER A 163 9.94 -1.72 -11.15
N ASP A 164 10.12 -2.28 -9.96
CA ASP A 164 9.11 -2.95 -9.15
C ASP A 164 8.50 -2.01 -8.09
N LEU A 165 8.28 -0.76 -8.45
CA LEU A 165 7.74 0.30 -7.60
C LEU A 165 6.46 0.87 -8.19
N TYR A 166 5.67 1.57 -7.37
CA TYR A 166 4.75 2.62 -7.83
C TYR A 166 5.35 3.97 -7.46
N LEU A 167 5.30 4.95 -8.37
CA LEU A 167 5.61 6.34 -7.99
C LEU A 167 4.37 6.94 -7.35
N VAL A 168 4.48 7.37 -6.09
CA VAL A 168 3.35 7.88 -5.31
C VAL A 168 3.47 9.38 -5.14
N THR A 169 2.42 10.12 -5.48
CA THR A 169 2.32 11.55 -5.20
C THR A 169 0.99 11.87 -4.54
N ARG A 170 0.88 13.06 -3.96
CA ARG A 170 -0.38 13.54 -3.40
C ARG A 170 -0.81 14.87 -3.97
N LEU A 171 -2.11 15.06 -4.02
CA LEU A 171 -2.77 16.32 -4.34
C LEU A 171 -3.25 16.92 -3.02
N ASP A 172 -2.42 17.74 -2.40
CA ASP A 172 -2.67 18.31 -1.08
C ASP A 172 -2.25 19.79 -1.03
N GLY A 173 -2.75 20.52 -0.04
CA GLY A 173 -2.54 21.92 0.20
C GLY A 173 -3.42 22.40 1.33
N TYR A 174 -3.41 23.68 1.68
CA TYR A 174 -4.23 24.17 2.78
C TYR A 174 -5.72 24.11 2.46
N THR A 175 -6.12 24.56 1.27
CA THR A 175 -7.51 24.57 0.81
C THR A 175 -7.69 23.71 -0.44
N VAL A 176 -8.92 23.41 -0.78
CA VAL A 176 -9.26 22.74 -2.06
C VAL A 176 -8.82 23.62 -3.23
N GLU A 177 -8.99 24.93 -3.14
CA GLU A 177 -8.64 25.89 -4.17
C GLU A 177 -7.13 25.92 -4.45
N ASP A 178 -6.28 25.79 -3.41
CA ASP A 178 -4.82 25.66 -3.57
C ASP A 178 -4.50 24.41 -4.40
N VAL A 179 -5.19 23.31 -4.13
CA VAL A 179 -4.97 22.03 -4.81
C VAL A 179 -5.50 22.05 -6.25
N LEU A 180 -6.68 22.62 -6.49
CA LEU A 180 -7.21 22.78 -7.86
C LEU A 180 -6.27 23.65 -8.71
N GLY A 181 -5.78 24.77 -8.13
CA GLY A 181 -4.80 25.63 -8.79
C GLY A 181 -3.48 24.90 -9.10
N LEU A 182 -3.01 24.03 -8.21
CA LEU A 182 -1.84 23.17 -8.45
C LEU A 182 -2.06 22.23 -9.63
N ILE A 183 -3.23 21.59 -9.70
CA ILE A 183 -3.61 20.69 -10.81
C ILE A 183 -3.64 21.45 -12.14
N ASP A 184 -4.26 22.63 -12.17
CA ASP A 184 -4.39 23.43 -13.38
C ASP A 184 -3.01 23.91 -13.88
N ARG A 185 -2.13 24.34 -12.97
CA ARG A 185 -0.73 24.69 -13.30
C ARG A 185 0.06 23.51 -13.84
N ALA A 186 -0.17 22.31 -13.30
CA ALA A 186 0.47 21.08 -13.77
C ALA A 186 -0.03 20.65 -15.14
N ALA A 187 -1.27 20.95 -15.49
CA ALA A 187 -1.88 20.60 -16.78
C ALA A 187 -1.36 21.45 -17.93
N ALA A 188 -0.97 22.70 -17.65
CA ALA A 188 -0.48 23.67 -18.64
C ALA A 188 0.89 24.25 -18.23
N PRO A 189 1.94 23.41 -18.05
CA PRO A 189 3.23 23.86 -17.59
C PRO A 189 3.97 24.65 -18.68
N VAL A 190 4.80 25.62 -18.25
CA VAL A 190 5.64 26.42 -19.15
C VAL A 190 7.12 26.02 -19.02
N ARG A 191 7.92 26.37 -20.04
CA ARG A 191 9.37 26.05 -20.08
C ARG A 191 10.24 27.19 -19.62
N GLU A 192 9.67 28.37 -19.52
CA GLU A 192 10.34 29.61 -19.12
C GLU A 192 10.46 29.64 -17.59
N GLY A 193 11.33 30.51 -17.12
CA GLY A 193 11.54 30.76 -15.70
C GLY A 193 12.96 30.45 -15.23
N ARG A 194 13.27 30.90 -14.02
CA ARG A 194 14.58 30.76 -13.38
C ARG A 194 14.54 29.68 -12.32
N ILE A 195 15.68 29.05 -12.09
CA ILE A 195 15.88 28.12 -10.98
C ILE A 195 16.71 28.82 -9.91
N LEU A 196 16.14 29.00 -8.74
CA LEU A 196 16.72 29.68 -7.60
C LEU A 196 17.25 28.67 -6.59
N LEU A 197 18.54 28.72 -6.30
CA LEU A 197 19.26 27.84 -5.39
C LEU A 197 19.86 28.69 -4.26
N ASP A 198 19.31 28.55 -3.07
CA ASP A 198 19.54 29.47 -1.95
C ASP A 198 20.37 28.78 -0.86
N GLN A 199 21.69 29.08 -0.84
CA GLN A 199 22.61 28.56 0.18
C GLN A 199 22.51 29.39 1.46
N LYS A 200 22.57 28.72 2.60
CA LYS A 200 22.70 29.43 3.88
C LYS A 200 24.16 29.76 4.21
N ALA A 201 24.37 30.79 4.97
CA ALA A 201 25.70 31.15 5.49
C ALA A 201 26.24 30.11 6.47
N GLY A 202 27.55 29.86 6.44
CA GLY A 202 28.27 29.00 7.37
C GLY A 202 28.71 27.66 6.79
N SER A 203 29.73 27.06 7.40
CA SER A 203 30.39 25.85 6.89
C SER A 203 29.84 24.53 7.45
N ILE A 204 28.96 24.59 8.46
CA ILE A 204 28.50 23.39 9.19
C ILE A 204 27.67 22.47 8.28
N ASP A 205 26.99 23.01 7.28
CA ASP A 205 26.13 22.26 6.37
C ASP A 205 26.70 22.19 4.94
N ALA A 206 28.00 21.99 4.84
CA ALA A 206 28.73 21.96 3.56
C ALA A 206 28.10 21.02 2.53
N MET A 207 27.49 19.91 2.95
CA MET A 207 26.88 18.92 2.08
C MET A 207 25.66 19.47 1.32
N GLY A 208 24.68 20.08 2.01
CA GLY A 208 23.50 20.65 1.36
C GLY A 208 23.84 21.83 0.45
N ASN A 209 24.70 22.75 0.90
CA ASN A 209 25.21 23.83 0.04
C ASN A 209 26.00 23.29 -1.15
N GLY A 210 26.76 22.20 -0.97
CA GLY A 210 27.47 21.51 -2.04
C GLY A 210 26.54 20.95 -3.12
N TRP A 211 25.39 20.38 -2.72
CA TRP A 211 24.37 19.90 -3.67
C TRP A 211 23.70 21.06 -4.43
N LEU A 212 23.47 22.19 -3.78
CA LEU A 212 22.94 23.39 -4.46
C LEU A 212 23.94 23.93 -5.49
N ALA A 213 25.23 23.98 -5.16
CA ALA A 213 26.27 24.36 -6.10
C ALA A 213 26.38 23.37 -7.27
N ALA A 214 26.39 22.06 -6.98
CA ALA A 214 26.41 21.03 -8.01
C ALA A 214 25.18 21.09 -8.94
N ALA A 215 24.02 21.46 -8.40
CA ALA A 215 22.81 21.68 -9.20
C ALA A 215 23.01 22.84 -10.18
N ALA A 216 23.57 23.96 -9.72
CA ALA A 216 23.86 25.11 -10.58
C ALA A 216 24.83 24.75 -11.71
N ASP A 217 25.91 24.02 -11.39
CA ASP A 217 26.93 23.60 -12.36
C ASP A 217 26.33 22.65 -13.43
N ARG A 218 25.56 21.65 -13.00
CA ARG A 218 24.90 20.70 -13.92
C ARG A 218 23.89 21.41 -14.82
N LEU A 219 23.04 22.27 -14.26
CA LEU A 219 22.08 23.05 -15.03
C LEU A 219 22.77 24.00 -16.03
N ALA A 220 23.91 24.56 -15.67
CA ALA A 220 24.70 25.40 -16.59
C ALA A 220 25.23 24.57 -17.77
N GLN A 221 25.69 23.33 -17.53
CA GLN A 221 26.12 22.39 -18.57
C GLN A 221 24.95 21.99 -19.48
N ASP A 222 23.72 21.88 -18.92
CA ASP A 222 22.50 21.57 -19.67
C ASP A 222 21.88 22.77 -20.39
N GLY A 223 22.61 23.89 -20.47
CA GLY A 223 22.19 25.09 -21.21
C GLY A 223 21.31 26.07 -20.42
N PHE A 224 21.20 25.91 -19.11
CA PHE A 224 20.42 26.80 -18.22
C PHE A 224 21.26 27.86 -17.52
N ALA A 225 22.52 28.08 -17.87
CA ALA A 225 23.45 28.99 -17.18
C ALA A 225 22.87 30.41 -16.93
N THR A 226 22.11 30.97 -17.89
CA THR A 226 21.49 32.29 -17.76
C THR A 226 20.19 32.30 -16.95
N ARG A 227 19.69 31.12 -16.57
CA ARG A 227 18.41 30.91 -15.86
C ARG A 227 18.59 30.38 -14.45
N VAL A 228 19.81 30.04 -14.05
CA VAL A 228 20.15 29.62 -12.70
C VAL A 228 20.62 30.81 -11.88
N VAL A 229 20.10 30.93 -10.67
CA VAL A 229 20.54 31.89 -9.67
C VAL A 229 21.00 31.12 -8.47
N LEU A 230 22.30 31.08 -8.21
CA LEU A 230 22.90 30.49 -7.00
C LEU A 230 23.25 31.63 -6.03
N GLU A 231 22.56 31.71 -4.91
CA GLU A 231 22.88 32.63 -3.81
C GLU A 231 23.90 31.97 -2.89
N THR A 232 25.05 32.61 -2.65
CA THR A 232 26.17 32.06 -1.88
C THR A 232 26.59 32.94 -0.69
N ARG A 233 25.95 34.10 -0.52
CA ARG A 233 26.28 35.10 0.52
C ARG A 233 25.44 34.96 1.78
N GLY A 234 24.50 33.97 1.79
CA GLY A 234 23.55 33.78 2.88
C GLY A 234 22.44 34.85 2.92
N GLN A 235 22.11 35.43 1.75
CA GLN A 235 20.97 36.33 1.59
C GLN A 235 19.78 35.55 1.07
N VAL A 236 18.62 35.76 1.68
CA VAL A 236 17.39 35.06 1.27
C VAL A 236 16.93 35.57 -0.10
N LEU A 237 16.75 34.65 -1.03
CA LEU A 237 16.12 34.91 -2.33
C LEU A 237 14.61 35.09 -2.15
N ASN A 238 14.15 36.31 -1.92
CA ASN A 238 12.75 36.67 -1.75
C ASN A 238 12.25 37.60 -2.86
N GLY A 239 10.92 37.71 -3.00
CA GLY A 239 10.27 38.63 -3.95
C GLY A 239 10.63 38.38 -5.42
N GLN A 240 11.21 37.24 -5.75
CA GLN A 240 11.59 36.89 -7.10
C GLN A 240 10.37 36.43 -7.92
N THR A 241 10.31 36.83 -9.17
CA THR A 241 9.26 36.44 -10.12
C THR A 241 9.82 35.53 -11.21
N ASN A 242 8.93 34.89 -11.98
CA ASN A 242 9.30 34.00 -13.07
C ASN A 242 10.15 32.83 -12.57
N VAL A 243 9.71 32.15 -11.47
CA VAL A 243 10.43 31.08 -10.79
C VAL A 243 9.92 29.71 -11.28
N LEU A 244 10.79 28.96 -11.94
CA LEU A 244 10.53 27.57 -12.40
C LEU A 244 11.03 26.53 -11.38
N GLY A 245 12.02 26.89 -10.57
CA GLY A 245 12.56 26.01 -9.53
C GLY A 245 13.03 26.80 -8.32
N TYR A 246 12.83 26.25 -7.13
CA TYR A 246 13.34 26.84 -5.89
C TYR A 246 13.81 25.75 -4.94
N TYR A 247 15.01 25.90 -4.39
CA TYR A 247 15.52 25.03 -3.34
C TYR A 247 16.33 25.82 -2.32
N SER A 248 16.02 25.64 -1.04
CA SER A 248 16.63 26.40 0.06
C SER A 248 16.75 25.56 1.35
N TRP A 249 17.27 26.19 2.37
CA TRP A 249 17.28 25.64 3.73
C TRP A 249 15.97 25.90 4.50
N GLY A 250 15.05 26.68 3.96
CA GLY A 250 13.82 27.06 4.64
C GLY A 250 14.13 27.62 6.03
N SER A 251 13.32 27.30 7.02
CA SER A 251 13.53 27.73 8.42
C SER A 251 14.81 27.18 9.09
N ASN A 252 15.56 26.30 8.44
CA ASN A 252 16.90 25.90 8.89
C ASN A 252 18.00 26.89 8.48
N ASP A 253 17.64 27.94 7.72
CA ASP A 253 18.46 29.13 7.55
C ASP A 253 17.96 30.23 8.51
N PRO A 254 18.80 30.71 9.45
CA PRO A 254 18.43 31.79 10.37
C PRO A 254 18.02 33.10 9.70
N ALA A 255 18.42 33.33 8.44
CA ALA A 255 18.02 34.48 7.66
C ALA A 255 16.56 34.42 7.20
N ILE A 256 15.97 33.23 7.11
CA ILE A 256 14.56 33.04 6.75
C ILE A 256 13.71 33.14 8.02
N THR A 257 13.05 34.27 8.19
CA THR A 257 12.24 34.60 9.38
C THR A 257 10.75 34.71 9.08
N ARG A 258 10.33 34.56 7.81
CA ARG A 258 8.95 34.70 7.37
C ARG A 258 8.46 33.41 6.71
N ARG A 259 7.18 33.10 6.88
CA ARG A 259 6.52 31.96 6.21
C ARG A 259 6.59 32.07 4.69
N HIS A 260 6.24 33.24 4.17
CA HIS A 260 6.14 33.51 2.75
C HIS A 260 7.38 34.27 2.30
N VAL A 261 8.10 33.71 1.37
CA VAL A 261 9.26 34.38 0.73
C VAL A 261 8.85 35.22 -0.47
N GLY A 262 7.58 35.18 -0.87
CA GLY A 262 7.01 36.01 -1.91
C GLY A 262 7.52 35.66 -3.30
N LEU A 263 7.60 34.41 -3.64
CA LEU A 263 8.05 33.93 -4.94
C LEU A 263 6.89 33.87 -5.94
N GLY A 264 7.09 34.45 -7.12
CA GLY A 264 6.18 34.33 -8.25
C GLY A 264 6.50 33.10 -9.10
N PHE A 265 5.93 31.95 -8.74
CA PHE A 265 6.11 30.69 -9.46
C PHE A 265 5.39 30.69 -10.81
N VAL A 266 6.01 30.07 -11.82
CA VAL A 266 5.37 29.82 -13.12
C VAL A 266 4.71 28.42 -13.11
N PRO A 267 3.69 28.16 -13.96
CA PRO A 267 3.11 26.84 -14.12
C PRO A 267 4.18 25.78 -14.45
N GLY A 268 4.18 24.68 -13.71
CA GLY A 268 5.20 23.63 -13.81
C GLY A 268 6.38 23.81 -12.85
N ALA A 269 6.40 24.82 -11.99
CA ALA A 269 7.50 25.05 -11.05
C ALA A 269 7.63 23.94 -9.99
N LEU A 270 8.87 23.58 -9.65
CA LEU A 270 9.19 22.64 -8.58
C LEU A 270 9.91 23.33 -7.42
N ALA A 271 9.67 22.84 -6.19
CA ALA A 271 10.40 23.32 -5.02
C ALA A 271 10.78 22.17 -4.04
N GLY A 272 11.72 22.49 -3.16
CA GLY A 272 12.08 21.68 -2.01
C GLY A 272 12.84 22.50 -0.98
N MET A 273 12.87 21.99 0.25
CA MET A 273 13.60 22.64 1.34
C MET A 273 14.33 21.58 2.17
N TYR A 274 15.49 21.95 2.71
CA TYR A 274 16.16 21.17 3.75
C TYR A 274 15.53 21.46 5.12
N VAL A 275 14.27 21.03 5.27
CA VAL A 275 13.47 21.21 6.50
C VAL A 275 12.96 19.86 6.97
N SER A 276 13.06 19.62 8.26
CA SER A 276 12.80 18.29 8.84
C SER A 276 11.32 17.90 8.85
N THR A 277 10.41 18.88 8.94
CA THR A 277 9.00 18.63 9.23
C THR A 277 8.05 19.54 8.46
N ASP A 278 8.44 19.96 7.27
CA ASP A 278 7.67 20.89 6.45
C ASP A 278 6.39 20.28 5.84
N GLY A 279 6.32 18.93 5.79
CA GLY A 279 5.16 18.15 5.38
C GLY A 279 4.38 17.52 6.54
N ARG A 280 4.59 17.97 7.79
CA ARG A 280 3.94 17.40 8.99
C ARG A 280 2.41 17.54 8.99
N THR A 281 1.88 18.55 8.32
CA THR A 281 0.46 18.82 8.15
C THR A 281 0.20 19.68 6.92
N PHE A 282 -0.98 19.54 6.30
CA PHE A 282 -1.56 20.42 5.31
C PHE A 282 -2.85 21.10 5.82
N THR A 283 -3.01 21.16 7.14
CA THR A 283 -3.98 22.06 7.77
C THR A 283 -3.40 23.46 7.80
N GLU A 284 -4.19 24.47 7.44
CA GLU A 284 -3.75 25.86 7.42
C GLU A 284 -3.49 26.38 8.85
N PRO A 285 -2.30 26.90 9.14
CA PRO A 285 -2.04 27.50 10.44
C PRO A 285 -2.79 28.82 10.61
N PRO A 286 -3.02 29.27 11.86
CA PRO A 286 -3.58 30.60 12.14
C PRO A 286 -2.82 31.70 11.39
N ALA A 287 -3.52 32.75 10.99
CA ALA A 287 -2.94 33.82 10.18
C ALA A 287 -1.76 34.54 10.85
N GLU A 288 -1.80 34.62 12.19
CA GLU A 288 -0.74 35.21 13.02
C GLU A 288 0.44 34.29 13.25
N TRP A 289 0.32 33.00 12.93
CA TRP A 289 1.42 32.06 13.13
C TRP A 289 2.60 32.38 12.18
N THR A 290 3.79 32.29 12.73
CA THR A 290 5.03 32.44 11.96
C THR A 290 6.02 31.34 12.35
N ILE A 291 7.04 31.13 11.51
CA ILE A 291 8.14 30.22 11.83
C ILE A 291 8.87 30.70 13.09
N GLY A 292 9.30 29.74 13.91
CA GLY A 292 9.89 30.02 15.21
C GLY A 292 11.20 29.27 15.44
N LYS A 293 11.52 29.08 16.71
CA LYS A 293 12.73 28.37 17.16
C LYS A 293 12.36 27.16 17.99
N TRP A 294 13.15 26.09 17.93
CA TRP A 294 12.97 24.90 18.74
C TRP A 294 12.98 25.16 20.25
N SER A 295 13.62 26.25 20.69
CA SER A 295 13.63 26.68 22.09
C SER A 295 12.33 27.33 22.55
N ASP A 296 11.46 27.77 21.63
CA ASP A 296 10.20 28.46 21.94
C ASP A 296 8.99 27.62 21.49
N ARG A 297 8.46 26.85 22.41
CA ARG A 297 7.31 25.97 22.15
C ARG A 297 6.01 26.71 21.83
N ALA A 298 5.90 28.01 22.16
CA ALA A 298 4.74 28.81 21.81
C ALA A 298 4.61 29.05 20.30
N THR A 299 5.72 28.92 19.57
CA THR A 299 5.76 29.04 18.10
C THR A 299 5.47 27.73 17.36
N PHE A 300 5.18 26.64 18.08
CA PHE A 300 4.94 25.34 17.43
C PHE A 300 3.55 25.27 16.83
N TYR A 301 3.48 24.78 15.60
CA TYR A 301 2.26 24.40 14.93
C TYR A 301 2.42 22.97 14.33
N GLY A 302 1.47 22.09 14.59
CA GLY A 302 1.60 20.68 14.19
C GLY A 302 2.83 19.98 14.78
N GLY A 303 3.30 20.40 15.97
CA GLY A 303 4.43 19.80 16.68
C GLY A 303 5.81 20.39 16.33
N SER A 304 5.92 21.39 15.46
CA SER A 304 7.20 21.98 15.04
C SER A 304 7.09 23.48 14.77
N PRO A 305 8.19 24.26 14.99
CA PRO A 305 8.22 25.68 14.66
C PRO A 305 8.66 25.97 13.21
N GLN A 306 8.90 24.93 12.40
CA GLN A 306 9.55 25.04 11.09
C GLN A 306 8.58 25.43 9.98
N SER A 307 9.14 25.88 8.83
CA SER A 307 8.41 26.17 7.59
C SER A 307 7.45 25.05 7.19
N LEU A 308 6.44 25.40 6.41
CA LEU A 308 5.44 24.46 5.88
C LEU A 308 5.47 24.48 4.34
N ALA A 309 5.47 23.31 3.73
CA ALA A 309 5.38 23.14 2.29
C ALA A 309 4.06 23.69 1.72
N GLY A 310 3.00 23.71 2.53
CA GLY A 310 1.71 24.34 2.19
C GLY A 310 1.83 25.82 1.84
N ASP A 311 2.80 26.55 2.42
CA ASP A 311 3.05 27.95 2.10
C ASP A 311 3.55 28.12 0.65
N LEU A 312 4.45 27.25 0.18
CA LEU A 312 4.93 27.24 -1.21
C LEU A 312 3.81 26.88 -2.21
N ILE A 313 2.91 25.95 -1.81
CA ILE A 313 1.75 25.58 -2.64
C ILE A 313 0.81 26.77 -2.77
N ARG A 314 0.55 27.50 -1.68
CA ARG A 314 -0.23 28.74 -1.65
C ARG A 314 0.40 29.84 -2.52
N GLU A 315 1.72 29.96 -2.55
CA GLU A 315 2.45 30.89 -3.42
C GLU A 315 2.46 30.47 -4.90
N GLY A 316 1.98 29.26 -5.24
CA GLY A 316 1.76 28.84 -6.61
C GLY A 316 2.74 27.80 -7.15
N VAL A 317 3.56 27.15 -6.34
CA VAL A 317 4.38 26.02 -6.79
C VAL A 317 3.48 24.89 -7.34
N THR A 318 3.97 24.20 -8.35
CA THR A 318 3.23 23.08 -9.00
C THR A 318 3.61 21.72 -8.41
N GLY A 319 4.84 21.59 -7.88
CA GLY A 319 5.30 20.39 -7.21
C GLY A 319 6.30 20.68 -6.11
N VAL A 320 6.17 20.01 -4.97
CA VAL A 320 7.08 20.17 -3.84
C VAL A 320 7.30 18.84 -3.13
N ALA A 321 8.54 18.57 -2.74
CA ALA A 321 8.82 17.51 -1.78
C ALA A 321 8.86 18.09 -0.37
N ALA A 322 8.30 17.33 0.58
CA ALA A 322 8.23 17.72 1.99
C ALA A 322 8.39 16.49 2.89
N HIS A 323 8.61 16.71 4.19
CA HIS A 323 8.90 15.65 5.14
C HIS A 323 7.89 15.65 6.30
N VAL A 324 7.31 14.49 6.56
CA VAL A 324 6.31 14.32 7.64
C VAL A 324 6.94 14.22 9.03
N ASP A 325 8.24 13.94 9.11
CA ASP A 325 9.07 13.83 10.32
C ASP A 325 10.55 14.03 9.91
N GLU A 326 11.49 14.10 10.86
CA GLU A 326 12.93 14.32 10.64
C GLU A 326 13.57 13.31 9.67
N PRO A 327 13.85 13.63 8.39
CA PRO A 327 14.38 12.70 7.41
C PRO A 327 15.88 12.45 7.55
N TYR A 328 16.60 13.38 8.22
CA TYR A 328 18.04 13.62 8.14
C TYR A 328 18.48 14.10 6.75
N LEU A 329 19.52 14.92 6.69
CA LEU A 329 19.94 15.60 5.47
C LEU A 329 20.28 14.61 4.33
N ASP A 330 20.91 13.48 4.66
CA ASP A 330 21.28 12.42 3.70
C ASP A 330 20.06 11.72 3.03
N ALA A 331 18.86 11.91 3.57
CA ALA A 331 17.63 11.36 3.03
C ALA A 331 16.69 12.40 2.41
N THR A 332 17.11 13.66 2.33
CA THR A 332 16.36 14.70 1.62
C THR A 332 16.49 14.57 0.11
N ILE A 333 15.62 15.24 -0.62
CA ILE A 333 15.69 15.32 -2.08
C ILE A 333 16.98 16.03 -2.52
N ARG A 334 17.66 15.49 -3.50
CA ARG A 334 18.90 15.97 -4.08
C ARG A 334 18.64 17.01 -5.20
N PRO A 335 18.81 18.32 -4.96
CA PRO A 335 18.54 19.35 -5.98
C PRO A 335 19.44 19.20 -7.21
N ASP A 336 20.65 18.68 -7.06
CA ASP A 336 21.62 18.42 -8.12
C ASP A 336 21.21 17.24 -9.04
N ILE A 337 20.14 16.54 -8.70
CA ILE A 337 19.49 15.52 -9.53
C ILE A 337 18.09 16.00 -9.95
N LEU A 338 17.31 16.54 -9.04
CA LEU A 338 15.91 16.95 -9.27
C LEU A 338 15.76 17.88 -10.48
N PHE A 339 16.44 19.02 -10.45
CA PHE A 339 16.27 20.03 -11.50
C PHE A 339 16.89 19.58 -12.84
N PRO A 340 18.13 19.03 -12.89
CA PRO A 340 18.66 18.47 -14.13
C PRO A 340 17.77 17.38 -14.74
N ALA A 341 17.20 16.48 -13.94
CA ALA A 341 16.26 15.47 -14.43
C ALA A 341 15.00 16.13 -15.03
N TYR A 342 14.41 17.08 -14.33
CA TYR A 342 13.20 17.77 -14.78
C TYR A 342 13.38 18.50 -16.10
N VAL A 343 14.47 19.26 -16.24
CA VAL A 343 14.76 19.98 -17.49
C VAL A 343 15.20 19.06 -18.63
N SER A 344 15.64 17.84 -18.32
CA SER A 344 15.96 16.78 -19.29
C SER A 344 14.75 15.99 -19.77
N GLY A 345 13.53 16.35 -19.34
CA GLY A 345 12.28 15.78 -19.85
C GLY A 345 11.71 14.62 -19.05
N PHE A 346 12.17 14.38 -17.82
CA PHE A 346 11.46 13.54 -16.86
C PHE A 346 10.23 14.28 -16.32
N ASN A 347 9.15 13.55 -16.01
CA ASN A 347 8.00 14.16 -15.38
C ASN A 347 8.27 14.49 -13.90
N LEU A 348 7.32 15.19 -13.24
CA LEU A 348 7.43 15.60 -11.85
C LEU A 348 7.77 14.43 -10.92
N ALA A 349 6.98 13.34 -10.96
CA ALA A 349 7.22 12.20 -10.09
C ALA A 349 8.57 11.54 -10.36
N GLU A 350 8.91 11.28 -11.62
CA GLU A 350 10.21 10.72 -12.00
C GLU A 350 11.37 11.58 -11.47
N SER A 351 11.28 12.90 -11.64
CA SER A 351 12.34 13.83 -11.22
C SER A 351 12.56 13.80 -9.71
N PHE A 352 11.48 13.80 -8.92
CA PHE A 352 11.59 13.69 -7.46
C PHE A 352 12.12 12.30 -7.03
N TYR A 353 11.65 11.22 -7.63
CA TYR A 353 12.09 9.87 -7.26
C TYR A 353 13.52 9.54 -7.71
N LEU A 354 13.99 10.08 -8.84
CA LEU A 354 15.41 10.02 -9.22
C LEU A 354 16.30 10.72 -8.20
N ALA A 355 15.78 11.76 -7.53
CA ALA A 355 16.47 12.56 -6.53
C ALA A 355 16.24 12.13 -5.08
N MET A 356 15.43 11.10 -4.83
CA MET A 356 15.02 10.61 -3.51
C MET A 356 15.84 9.39 -3.09
N PRO A 357 16.74 9.49 -2.08
CA PRO A 357 17.62 8.37 -1.71
C PRO A 357 16.90 7.16 -1.09
N PHE A 358 15.85 7.39 -0.29
CA PHE A 358 15.19 6.33 0.49
C PHE A 358 13.69 6.30 0.30
N LEU A 359 13.13 5.09 0.33
CA LEU A 359 11.71 4.75 0.39
C LEU A 359 11.37 4.15 1.77
N SER A 360 10.07 3.94 2.05
CA SER A 360 9.59 3.57 3.39
C SER A 360 10.14 4.54 4.44
N TRP A 361 10.20 5.81 4.09
CA TRP A 361 10.76 6.89 4.88
C TRP A 361 9.79 8.09 4.93
N ARG A 362 10.25 9.24 5.29
CA ARG A 362 9.46 10.38 5.76
C ARG A 362 9.08 11.39 4.68
N THR A 363 9.46 11.14 3.43
CA THR A 363 9.24 12.07 2.33
C THR A 363 7.86 11.87 1.69
N VAL A 364 7.18 12.97 1.39
CA VAL A 364 6.00 13.05 0.52
C VAL A 364 6.33 13.91 -0.69
N VAL A 365 5.72 13.61 -1.83
CA VAL A 365 5.79 14.40 -3.04
C VAL A 365 4.40 14.93 -3.34
N VAL A 366 4.23 16.27 -3.23
CA VAL A 366 2.96 16.93 -3.57
C VAL A 366 3.04 17.44 -5.00
N GLY A 367 2.07 17.07 -5.82
CA GLY A 367 1.96 17.49 -7.20
C GLY A 367 1.40 16.40 -8.12
N ASP A 368 1.07 16.81 -9.33
CA ASP A 368 0.62 15.91 -10.38
C ASP A 368 1.81 15.17 -10.99
N PRO A 369 1.86 13.82 -10.90
CA PRO A 369 2.99 13.04 -11.40
C PRO A 369 3.26 13.22 -12.89
N LEU A 370 2.23 13.55 -13.67
CA LEU A 370 2.31 13.68 -15.13
C LEU A 370 2.77 15.06 -15.61
N CYS A 371 3.02 16.02 -14.71
CA CYS A 371 3.50 17.34 -15.05
C CYS A 371 4.91 17.26 -15.68
N ALA A 372 5.07 17.74 -16.92
CA ALA A 372 6.33 17.71 -17.66
C ALA A 372 6.39 18.90 -18.65
N PRO A 373 7.02 20.02 -18.29
CA PRO A 373 7.13 21.19 -19.18
C PRO A 373 8.11 20.98 -20.34
N PHE A 374 9.12 20.14 -20.16
CA PHE A 374 10.13 19.88 -21.18
C PHE A 374 9.74 18.67 -22.05
N PRO A 375 10.35 18.52 -23.25
CA PRO A 375 10.06 17.38 -24.12
C PRO A 375 10.26 16.05 -23.38
N ARG A 376 9.20 15.26 -23.30
CA ARG A 376 9.21 13.99 -22.58
C ARG A 376 9.92 12.89 -23.37
N ARG A 377 10.58 12.02 -22.62
CA ARG A 377 11.00 10.71 -23.14
C ARG A 377 9.77 9.82 -23.26
N VAL A 378 9.56 9.25 -24.45
CA VAL A 378 8.41 8.39 -24.71
C VAL A 378 8.78 6.95 -24.47
N LEU A 379 7.99 6.25 -23.63
CA LEU A 379 8.11 4.82 -23.44
C LEU A 379 7.41 4.06 -24.58
N GLN A 380 7.97 2.91 -24.93
CA GLN A 380 7.23 1.96 -25.76
C GLN A 380 6.12 1.29 -24.91
N PRO A 381 4.94 0.98 -25.49
CA PRO A 381 3.85 0.35 -24.75
C PRO A 381 4.27 -0.93 -24.01
N ALA A 382 5.14 -1.75 -24.60
CA ALA A 382 5.66 -2.97 -23.99
C ALA A 382 6.56 -2.74 -22.76
N GLU A 383 7.07 -1.53 -22.53
CA GLU A 383 7.82 -1.19 -21.32
C GLU A 383 6.89 -0.94 -20.14
N ILE A 384 5.62 -0.63 -20.41
CA ILE A 384 4.59 -0.41 -19.39
C ILE A 384 3.80 -1.70 -19.16
N ASP A 385 3.21 -2.26 -20.21
CA ASP A 385 2.30 -3.40 -20.13
C ASP A 385 2.54 -4.35 -21.31
N GLN A 386 2.89 -5.60 -21.00
CA GLN A 386 3.09 -6.67 -22.01
C GLN A 386 1.84 -7.54 -22.15
N GLY A 387 0.71 -7.11 -21.60
CA GLY A 387 -0.52 -7.85 -21.61
C GLY A 387 -0.57 -8.96 -20.55
N ILE A 388 -1.45 -9.92 -20.75
CA ILE A 388 -1.70 -11.01 -19.80
C ILE A 388 -0.93 -12.25 -20.22
N ASP A 389 -0.17 -12.83 -19.28
CA ASP A 389 0.46 -14.13 -19.46
C ASP A 389 -0.63 -15.23 -19.43
N PRO A 390 -0.78 -16.01 -20.52
CA PRO A 390 -1.85 -17.01 -20.62
C PRO A 390 -1.68 -18.20 -19.64
N SER A 391 -0.48 -18.44 -19.14
CA SER A 391 -0.21 -19.54 -18.22
C SER A 391 -0.63 -19.24 -16.78
N THR A 392 -0.57 -17.98 -16.37
CA THR A 392 -0.89 -17.50 -15.03
C THR A 392 -2.15 -16.65 -14.96
N GLU A 393 -2.64 -16.14 -16.08
CA GLU A 393 -3.75 -15.18 -16.20
C GLU A 393 -3.50 -13.85 -15.47
N LEU A 394 -2.24 -13.51 -15.20
CA LEU A 394 -1.79 -12.28 -14.57
C LEU A 394 -1.05 -11.39 -15.57
N PRO A 395 -0.85 -10.08 -15.30
CA PRO A 395 -0.01 -9.22 -16.11
C PRO A 395 1.39 -9.82 -16.27
N ALA A 396 1.93 -9.78 -17.49
CA ALA A 396 3.09 -10.59 -17.87
C ALA A 396 4.35 -10.27 -17.07
N LEU A 397 4.63 -8.97 -16.82
CA LEU A 397 5.80 -8.56 -16.03
C LEU A 397 5.64 -8.93 -14.55
N PHE A 398 4.44 -8.76 -14.00
CA PHE A 398 4.11 -9.17 -12.63
C PHE A 398 4.23 -10.69 -12.47
N ALA A 399 3.66 -11.45 -13.40
CA ALA A 399 3.72 -12.91 -13.42
C ALA A 399 5.17 -13.41 -13.46
N ALA A 400 6.01 -12.86 -14.33
CA ALA A 400 7.41 -13.26 -14.45
C ALA A 400 8.17 -13.08 -13.12
N ARG A 401 7.94 -11.96 -12.42
CA ARG A 401 8.58 -11.69 -11.12
C ARG A 401 8.05 -12.61 -10.03
N ARG A 402 6.74 -12.83 -9.97
CA ARG A 402 6.13 -13.78 -9.04
C ARG A 402 6.66 -15.20 -9.25
N LEU A 403 6.76 -15.65 -10.49
CA LEU A 403 7.31 -16.96 -10.84
C LEU A 403 8.76 -17.09 -10.39
N GLN A 404 9.59 -16.03 -10.56
CA GLN A 404 10.97 -16.03 -10.09
C GLN A 404 11.08 -16.22 -8.57
N VAL A 405 10.12 -15.69 -7.78
CA VAL A 405 10.09 -15.87 -6.34
C VAL A 405 9.59 -17.26 -5.97
N LEU A 406 8.46 -17.69 -6.55
CA LEU A 406 7.79 -18.94 -6.18
C LEU A 406 8.56 -20.18 -6.61
N SER A 407 9.21 -20.16 -7.77
CA SER A 407 10.00 -21.30 -8.30
C SER A 407 11.23 -21.67 -7.45
N ARG A 408 11.56 -20.87 -6.43
CA ARG A 408 12.57 -21.23 -5.43
C ARG A 408 12.09 -22.33 -4.47
N GLY A 409 10.77 -22.49 -4.29
CA GLY A 409 10.16 -23.41 -3.35
C GLY A 409 9.26 -24.48 -3.96
N THR A 410 9.01 -24.42 -5.28
CA THR A 410 8.14 -25.37 -5.98
C THR A 410 8.54 -25.52 -7.45
N THR A 411 7.92 -26.43 -8.20
CA THR A 411 8.14 -26.54 -9.64
C THR A 411 7.55 -25.35 -10.40
N LEU A 412 8.13 -25.01 -11.55
CA LEU A 412 7.64 -23.88 -12.35
C LEU A 412 6.17 -24.04 -12.76
N ASP A 413 5.75 -25.25 -13.14
CA ASP A 413 4.39 -25.50 -13.57
C ASP A 413 3.38 -25.48 -12.40
N ALA A 414 3.78 -25.96 -11.23
CA ALA A 414 2.98 -25.81 -10.01
C ALA A 414 2.84 -24.32 -9.62
N ALA A 415 3.93 -23.55 -9.74
CA ALA A 415 3.89 -22.09 -9.50
C ALA A 415 2.96 -21.36 -10.48
N LYS A 416 2.94 -21.73 -11.78
CA LYS A 416 2.00 -21.18 -12.76
C LYS A 416 0.55 -21.51 -12.40
N ALA A 417 0.25 -22.76 -12.04
CA ALA A 417 -1.07 -23.18 -11.63
C ALA A 417 -1.52 -22.45 -10.35
N TRP A 418 -0.62 -22.28 -9.37
CA TRP A 418 -0.86 -21.46 -8.18
C TRP A 418 -1.22 -20.02 -8.52
N LEU A 419 -0.43 -19.34 -9.37
CA LEU A 419 -0.70 -17.95 -9.77
C LEU A 419 -2.01 -17.82 -10.55
N ARG A 420 -2.34 -18.80 -11.38
CA ARG A 420 -3.65 -18.86 -12.05
C ARG A 420 -4.80 -18.97 -11.05
N SER A 421 -4.61 -19.71 -9.95
CA SER A 421 -5.61 -19.75 -8.88
C SER A 421 -5.80 -18.39 -8.19
N GLU A 422 -4.71 -17.65 -7.93
CA GLU A 422 -4.77 -16.29 -7.40
C GLU A 422 -5.53 -15.35 -8.33
N ALA A 423 -5.24 -15.40 -9.65
CA ALA A 423 -5.90 -14.58 -10.65
C ALA A 423 -7.41 -14.86 -10.72
N ARG A 424 -7.81 -16.13 -10.64
CA ARG A 424 -9.21 -16.56 -10.69
C ARG A 424 -9.96 -16.21 -9.41
N THR A 425 -9.30 -16.36 -8.25
CA THR A 425 -9.83 -15.91 -6.96
C THR A 425 -10.14 -14.40 -6.99
N ALA A 426 -9.24 -13.60 -7.52
CA ALA A 426 -9.43 -12.16 -7.64
C ALA A 426 -10.64 -11.79 -8.52
N LYS A 427 -10.95 -12.62 -9.52
CA LYS A 427 -12.13 -12.46 -10.39
C LYS A 427 -13.43 -13.05 -9.81
N GLY A 428 -13.35 -13.76 -8.66
CA GLY A 428 -14.49 -14.47 -8.06
C GLY A 428 -14.85 -15.78 -8.76
N ASP A 429 -13.96 -16.32 -9.61
CA ASP A 429 -14.15 -17.63 -10.26
C ASP A 429 -13.77 -18.76 -9.31
N ILE A 430 -14.70 -19.15 -8.43
CA ILE A 430 -14.49 -20.18 -7.41
C ILE A 430 -14.16 -21.53 -8.05
N ALA A 431 -14.88 -21.93 -9.08
CA ALA A 431 -14.67 -23.23 -9.75
C ALA A 431 -13.31 -23.29 -10.45
N GLY A 432 -12.96 -22.22 -11.15
CA GLY A 432 -11.66 -22.12 -11.80
C GLY A 432 -10.50 -22.04 -10.80
N THR A 433 -10.70 -21.37 -9.67
CA THR A 433 -9.73 -21.35 -8.55
C THR A 433 -9.46 -22.76 -8.04
N GLN A 434 -10.52 -23.51 -7.72
CA GLN A 434 -10.40 -24.88 -7.24
C GLN A 434 -9.65 -25.77 -8.24
N LYS A 435 -10.02 -25.72 -9.53
CA LYS A 435 -9.35 -26.49 -10.59
C LYS A 435 -7.85 -26.17 -10.68
N ALA A 436 -7.50 -24.89 -10.62
CA ALA A 436 -6.09 -24.46 -10.67
C ALA A 436 -5.30 -24.89 -9.43
N LEU A 437 -5.92 -24.90 -8.23
CA LEU A 437 -5.31 -25.41 -7.01
C LEU A 437 -5.13 -26.93 -7.05
N GLU A 438 -6.08 -27.68 -7.59
CA GLU A 438 -5.96 -29.13 -7.79
C GLU A 438 -4.79 -29.48 -8.72
N GLU A 439 -4.64 -28.69 -9.81
CA GLU A 439 -3.52 -28.84 -10.72
C GLU A 439 -2.19 -28.52 -10.00
N ALA A 440 -2.12 -27.42 -9.25
CA ALA A 440 -0.93 -27.05 -8.49
C ALA A 440 -0.52 -28.16 -7.48
N ALA A 441 -1.50 -28.68 -6.72
CA ALA A 441 -1.28 -29.75 -5.76
C ALA A 441 -0.91 -31.11 -6.41
N THR A 442 -1.31 -31.33 -7.66
CA THR A 442 -0.92 -32.51 -8.44
C THR A 442 0.51 -32.38 -8.96
N LEU A 443 0.89 -31.20 -9.45
CA LEU A 443 2.22 -30.90 -9.98
C LEU A 443 3.29 -30.79 -8.87
N ASP A 444 2.86 -30.37 -7.68
CA ASP A 444 3.69 -30.37 -6.47
C ASP A 444 2.88 -30.85 -5.25
N PRO A 445 2.89 -32.15 -4.94
CA PRO A 445 2.21 -32.70 -3.77
C PRO A 445 2.69 -32.16 -2.43
N LYS A 446 3.81 -31.44 -2.39
CA LYS A 446 4.36 -30.81 -1.17
C LYS A 446 3.84 -29.39 -0.95
N MET A 447 3.00 -28.87 -1.83
CA MET A 447 2.44 -27.52 -1.71
C MET A 447 1.34 -27.46 -0.63
N VAL A 448 1.77 -27.36 0.63
CA VAL A 448 0.89 -27.35 1.82
C VAL A 448 -0.23 -26.32 1.68
N ALA A 449 0.09 -25.11 1.18
CA ALA A 449 -0.90 -24.04 1.03
C ALA A 449 -2.04 -24.42 0.08
N ALA A 450 -1.75 -25.09 -1.04
CA ALA A 450 -2.77 -25.53 -1.98
C ALA A 450 -3.71 -26.58 -1.34
N HIS A 451 -3.13 -27.55 -0.63
CA HIS A 451 -3.92 -28.56 0.07
C HIS A 451 -4.83 -27.97 1.16
N LEU A 452 -4.35 -26.97 1.93
CA LEU A 452 -5.17 -26.31 2.96
C LEU A 452 -6.35 -25.54 2.36
N ILE A 453 -6.12 -24.78 1.29
CA ILE A 453 -7.18 -24.02 0.64
C ILE A 453 -8.21 -24.97 0.02
N LEU A 454 -7.75 -26.04 -0.64
CA LEU A 454 -8.64 -27.08 -1.18
C LEU A 454 -9.46 -27.77 -0.09
N ALA A 455 -8.83 -28.12 1.05
CA ALA A 455 -9.53 -28.74 2.17
C ALA A 455 -10.68 -27.85 2.68
N ASN A 456 -10.41 -26.56 2.91
CA ASN A 456 -11.43 -25.60 3.32
C ASN A 456 -12.54 -25.43 2.27
N GLY A 457 -12.19 -25.44 0.99
CA GLY A 457 -13.15 -25.40 -0.11
C GLY A 457 -14.08 -26.62 -0.12
N TYR A 458 -13.53 -27.81 0.08
CA TYR A 458 -14.30 -29.05 0.17
C TYR A 458 -15.17 -29.11 1.44
N GLU A 459 -14.70 -28.62 2.59
CA GLU A 459 -15.52 -28.45 3.81
C GLU A 459 -16.77 -27.60 3.52
N THR A 460 -16.57 -26.45 2.86
CA THR A 460 -17.67 -25.55 2.49
C THR A 460 -18.68 -26.23 1.55
N GLN A 461 -18.19 -27.09 0.64
CA GLN A 461 -19.01 -27.90 -0.29
C GLN A 461 -19.61 -29.15 0.39
N LYS A 462 -19.29 -29.41 1.65
CA LYS A 462 -19.65 -30.63 2.40
C LYS A 462 -19.08 -31.91 1.79
N ASP A 463 -18.04 -31.84 0.97
CA ASP A 463 -17.28 -32.97 0.45
C ASP A 463 -16.17 -33.34 1.45
N TYR A 464 -16.62 -33.89 2.58
CA TYR A 464 -15.73 -34.14 3.72
C TYR A 464 -14.67 -35.23 3.44
N ASP A 465 -14.91 -36.14 2.51
CA ASP A 465 -13.91 -37.16 2.17
C ASP A 465 -12.71 -36.54 1.45
N LYS A 466 -12.97 -35.63 0.49
CA LYS A 466 -11.89 -34.88 -0.15
C LYS A 466 -11.19 -33.91 0.82
N ALA A 467 -11.95 -33.29 1.73
CA ALA A 467 -11.32 -32.44 2.75
C ALA A 467 -10.34 -33.24 3.63
N ILE A 468 -10.76 -34.40 4.09
CA ILE A 468 -9.92 -35.33 4.87
C ILE A 468 -8.68 -35.77 4.08
N GLU A 469 -8.83 -36.11 2.80
CA GLU A 469 -7.70 -36.43 1.91
C GLU A 469 -6.68 -35.30 1.85
N ARG A 470 -7.15 -34.07 1.68
CA ARG A 470 -6.27 -32.89 1.61
C ARG A 470 -5.59 -32.58 2.94
N TYR A 471 -6.29 -32.70 4.09
CA TYR A 471 -5.64 -32.55 5.39
C TYR A 471 -4.57 -33.63 5.63
N ARG A 472 -4.83 -34.87 5.22
CA ARG A 472 -3.81 -35.96 5.29
C ARG A 472 -2.60 -35.64 4.40
N ALA A 473 -2.80 -35.08 3.22
CA ALA A 473 -1.71 -34.64 2.34
C ALA A 473 -0.84 -33.56 3.01
N VAL A 474 -1.45 -32.61 3.71
CA VAL A 474 -0.72 -31.61 4.52
C VAL A 474 0.14 -32.31 5.58
N LEU A 475 -0.43 -33.24 6.31
CA LEU A 475 0.27 -33.93 7.39
C LEU A 475 1.36 -34.91 6.90
N ALA A 476 1.27 -35.39 5.66
CA ALA A 476 2.34 -36.17 5.03
C ALA A 476 3.60 -35.31 4.78
N VAL A 477 3.43 -34.00 4.52
CA VAL A 477 4.53 -33.04 4.31
C VAL A 477 4.97 -32.40 5.63
N SER A 478 3.99 -32.02 6.45
CA SER A 478 4.18 -31.29 7.71
C SER A 478 3.43 -32.00 8.84
N PRO A 479 4.00 -33.07 9.43
CA PRO A 479 3.31 -33.90 10.42
C PRO A 479 2.82 -33.16 11.67
N ASP A 480 3.43 -32.03 11.99
CA ASP A 480 3.13 -31.15 13.13
C ASP A 480 2.31 -29.91 12.78
N HIS A 481 1.65 -29.90 11.61
CA HIS A 481 0.83 -28.79 11.19
C HIS A 481 -0.47 -28.70 12.02
N VAL A 482 -0.46 -27.87 13.05
CA VAL A 482 -1.50 -27.80 14.10
C VAL A 482 -2.91 -27.63 13.53
N VAL A 483 -3.09 -26.72 12.55
CA VAL A 483 -4.40 -26.47 11.94
C VAL A 483 -4.90 -27.70 11.17
N ALA A 484 -4.03 -28.39 10.43
CA ALA A 484 -4.41 -29.59 9.70
C ALA A 484 -4.75 -30.75 10.65
N LEU A 485 -4.01 -30.92 11.75
CA LEU A 485 -4.32 -31.90 12.79
C LEU A 485 -5.69 -31.65 13.40
N ASN A 486 -5.98 -30.40 13.78
CA ASN A 486 -7.26 -30.03 14.39
C ASN A 486 -8.43 -30.25 13.42
N ASN A 487 -8.31 -29.75 12.19
CA ASN A 487 -9.40 -29.83 11.22
C ASN A 487 -9.63 -31.25 10.73
N LEU A 488 -8.57 -32.05 10.57
CA LEU A 488 -8.70 -33.48 10.29
C LEU A 488 -9.43 -34.21 11.43
N ALA A 489 -9.09 -33.91 12.67
CA ALA A 489 -9.75 -34.53 13.84
C ALA A 489 -11.24 -34.18 13.85
N TYR A 490 -11.58 -32.93 13.65
CA TYR A 490 -12.97 -32.49 13.59
C TYR A 490 -13.73 -33.14 12.43
N ALA A 491 -13.16 -33.13 11.21
CA ALA A 491 -13.79 -33.75 10.04
C ALA A 491 -14.03 -35.27 10.23
N LEU A 492 -13.06 -35.97 10.79
CA LEU A 492 -13.20 -37.40 11.10
C LEU A 492 -14.27 -37.66 12.17
N ALA A 493 -14.21 -36.98 13.30
CA ALA A 493 -15.08 -37.23 14.43
C ALA A 493 -16.52 -36.76 14.18
N VAL A 494 -16.67 -35.49 13.77
CA VAL A 494 -17.98 -34.84 13.68
C VAL A 494 -18.65 -35.10 12.35
N ARG A 495 -17.91 -34.97 11.24
CA ARG A 495 -18.50 -35.08 9.91
C ARG A 495 -18.59 -36.51 9.39
N ARG A 496 -17.74 -37.41 9.89
CA ARG A 496 -17.71 -38.83 9.46
C ARG A 496 -17.99 -39.83 10.55
N GLY A 497 -18.26 -39.41 11.81
CA GLY A 497 -18.58 -40.30 12.93
C GLY A 497 -17.43 -41.26 13.26
N ARG A 498 -16.18 -40.84 13.09
CA ARG A 498 -14.99 -41.70 13.30
C ARG A 498 -14.08 -41.13 14.41
N PRO A 499 -14.62 -40.93 15.64
CA PRO A 499 -13.88 -40.31 16.73
C PRO A 499 -12.66 -41.13 17.19
N ALA A 500 -12.69 -42.45 17.03
CA ALA A 500 -11.56 -43.31 17.37
C ALA A 500 -10.31 -43.06 16.50
N GLU A 501 -10.49 -42.64 15.24
CA GLU A 501 -9.38 -42.22 14.39
C GLU A 501 -8.93 -40.78 14.69
N ALA A 502 -9.86 -39.93 15.14
CA ALA A 502 -9.64 -38.52 15.34
C ALA A 502 -8.82 -38.19 16.59
N ILE A 503 -8.96 -39.00 17.66
CA ILE A 503 -8.45 -38.67 19.00
C ILE A 503 -6.93 -38.40 19.01
N GLY A 504 -6.16 -39.20 18.27
CA GLY A 504 -4.71 -39.02 18.18
C GLY A 504 -4.31 -37.68 17.53
N PHE A 505 -5.03 -37.26 16.51
CA PHE A 505 -4.79 -35.97 15.84
C PHE A 505 -5.19 -34.80 16.74
N ALA A 506 -6.35 -34.84 17.40
CA ALA A 506 -6.80 -33.82 18.34
C ALA A 506 -5.84 -33.65 19.52
N ALA A 507 -5.41 -34.75 20.15
CA ALA A 507 -4.47 -34.72 21.25
C ALA A 507 -3.11 -34.13 20.84
N ARG A 508 -2.60 -34.48 19.64
CA ARG A 508 -1.36 -33.93 19.10
C ARG A 508 -1.49 -32.40 18.83
N ALA A 509 -2.62 -31.97 18.28
CA ALA A 509 -2.88 -30.54 18.04
C ALA A 509 -2.85 -29.74 19.36
N VAL A 510 -3.50 -30.25 20.42
CA VAL A 510 -3.48 -29.61 21.74
C VAL A 510 -2.06 -29.57 22.32
N SER A 511 -1.32 -30.68 22.23
CA SER A 511 0.07 -30.75 22.72
C SER A 511 0.96 -29.70 22.03
N LEU A 512 0.90 -29.60 20.71
CA LEU A 512 1.70 -28.68 19.92
C LEU A 512 1.31 -27.21 20.14
N SER A 513 0.03 -26.92 20.37
CA SER A 513 -0.45 -25.56 20.71
C SER A 513 -0.23 -25.17 22.17
N GLY A 514 0.31 -26.09 23.00
CA GLY A 514 0.47 -25.90 24.43
C GLY A 514 -0.85 -25.72 25.19
N GLY A 515 -1.97 -26.16 24.62
CA GLY A 515 -3.30 -26.00 25.19
C GLY A 515 -3.82 -24.56 25.30
N LYS A 516 -3.17 -23.62 24.61
CA LYS A 516 -3.50 -22.19 24.67
C LYS A 516 -4.65 -21.77 23.75
N SER A 517 -4.98 -22.58 22.75
CA SER A 517 -6.08 -22.30 21.82
C SER A 517 -7.37 -22.95 22.30
N PRO A 518 -8.41 -22.18 22.61
CA PRO A 518 -9.72 -22.71 22.96
C PRO A 518 -10.32 -23.58 21.85
N ASP A 519 -10.27 -23.16 20.58
CA ASP A 519 -10.81 -23.91 19.44
C ASP A 519 -10.20 -25.33 19.32
N ILE A 520 -8.87 -25.43 19.48
CA ILE A 520 -8.16 -26.73 19.40
C ILE A 520 -8.50 -27.61 20.61
N SER A 521 -8.60 -26.99 21.77
CA SER A 521 -8.95 -27.72 23.00
C SER A 521 -10.42 -28.18 22.98
N ASP A 522 -11.32 -27.40 22.41
CA ASP A 522 -12.72 -27.73 22.21
C ASP A 522 -12.87 -28.97 21.30
N THR A 523 -12.15 -28.98 20.17
CA THR A 523 -12.13 -30.14 19.28
C THR A 523 -11.71 -31.43 20.04
N LEU A 524 -10.68 -31.37 20.90
CA LEU A 524 -10.27 -32.51 21.69
C LEU A 524 -11.36 -32.95 22.67
N ALA A 525 -11.95 -32.01 23.41
CA ALA A 525 -13.01 -32.30 24.37
C ALA A 525 -14.23 -32.93 23.69
N TRP A 526 -14.62 -32.40 22.52
CA TRP A 526 -15.74 -32.92 21.75
C TRP A 526 -15.45 -34.34 21.20
N VAL A 527 -14.24 -34.61 20.70
CA VAL A 527 -13.82 -35.97 20.28
C VAL A 527 -13.84 -36.94 21.46
N GLN A 528 -13.39 -36.51 22.65
CA GLN A 528 -13.47 -37.34 23.88
C GLN A 528 -14.93 -37.61 24.25
N HIS A 529 -15.82 -36.63 24.17
CA HIS A 529 -17.26 -36.80 24.38
C HIS A 529 -17.84 -37.87 23.44
N LEU A 530 -17.56 -37.77 22.13
CA LEU A 530 -18.03 -38.73 21.13
C LEU A 530 -17.48 -40.16 21.36
N LEU A 531 -16.41 -40.31 22.15
CA LEU A 531 -15.86 -41.58 22.61
C LEU A 531 -16.42 -42.05 23.96
N GLY A 532 -17.35 -41.30 24.58
CA GLY A 532 -17.86 -41.54 25.91
C GLY A 532 -16.87 -41.26 27.05
N ARG A 533 -15.83 -40.45 26.79
CA ARG A 533 -14.78 -40.07 27.76
C ARG A 533 -15.06 -38.72 28.40
N ASP A 534 -16.32 -38.52 28.85
CA ASP A 534 -16.77 -37.20 29.33
C ASP A 534 -16.04 -36.74 30.60
N THR A 535 -15.57 -37.67 31.43
CA THR A 535 -14.77 -37.36 32.62
C THR A 535 -13.41 -36.72 32.28
N GLU A 536 -12.85 -37.04 31.09
CA GLU A 536 -11.64 -36.40 30.58
C GLU A 536 -11.94 -35.07 29.89
N ALA A 537 -13.11 -34.96 29.22
CA ALA A 537 -13.53 -33.76 28.48
C ALA A 537 -13.98 -32.61 29.41
N ALA A 538 -14.67 -32.92 30.51
CA ALA A 538 -15.25 -31.89 31.39
C ALA A 538 -14.24 -30.86 31.92
N PRO A 539 -13.05 -31.23 32.45
CA PRO A 539 -12.06 -30.26 32.92
C PRO A 539 -11.46 -29.44 31.78
N ILE A 540 -11.48 -29.93 30.55
CA ILE A 540 -11.06 -29.15 29.38
C ILE A 540 -12.08 -28.05 29.11
N MET A 541 -13.38 -28.40 29.08
CA MET A 541 -14.46 -27.45 28.85
C MET A 541 -14.56 -26.37 29.94
N GLU A 542 -14.32 -26.70 31.20
CA GLU A 542 -14.27 -25.70 32.28
C GLU A 542 -13.23 -24.60 31.99
N ARG A 543 -12.05 -24.99 31.52
CA ARG A 543 -11.00 -24.01 31.15
C ARG A 543 -11.41 -23.19 29.94
N ILE A 544 -12.04 -23.80 28.93
CA ILE A 544 -12.44 -23.12 27.68
C ILE A 544 -13.51 -22.08 27.96
N VAL A 545 -14.59 -22.43 28.65
CA VAL A 545 -15.68 -21.47 28.93
C VAL A 545 -15.23 -20.33 29.83
N LYS A 546 -14.23 -20.57 30.69
CA LYS A 546 -13.60 -19.51 31.50
C LYS A 546 -12.70 -18.59 30.68
N ALA A 547 -11.96 -19.15 29.69
CA ALA A 547 -11.04 -18.39 28.85
C ALA A 547 -11.75 -17.61 27.73
N ALA A 548 -12.86 -18.13 27.21
CA ALA A 548 -13.63 -17.56 26.11
C ALA A 548 -15.13 -17.54 26.42
N PRO A 549 -15.58 -16.75 27.41
CA PRO A 549 -16.93 -16.80 27.95
C PRO A 549 -18.04 -16.35 26.97
N GLY A 550 -17.68 -15.63 25.92
CA GLY A 550 -18.60 -15.08 24.93
C GLY A 550 -18.88 -15.97 23.71
N ARG A 551 -18.46 -17.24 23.71
CA ARG A 551 -18.66 -18.17 22.58
C ARG A 551 -19.78 -19.16 22.90
N ALA A 552 -20.91 -19.01 22.19
CA ALA A 552 -22.10 -19.84 22.36
C ALA A 552 -21.82 -21.33 22.11
N GLU A 553 -21.03 -21.66 21.11
CA GLU A 553 -20.64 -23.04 20.76
C GLU A 553 -19.92 -23.75 21.91
N TYR A 554 -18.95 -23.12 22.54
CA TYR A 554 -18.23 -23.71 23.67
C TYR A 554 -19.14 -23.92 24.88
N ARG A 555 -20.07 -22.98 25.13
CA ARG A 555 -21.09 -23.13 26.18
C ARG A 555 -21.99 -24.32 25.91
N LEU A 556 -22.40 -24.53 24.66
CA LEU A 556 -23.22 -25.68 24.28
C LEU A 556 -22.46 -26.99 24.47
N HIS A 557 -21.21 -27.08 23.97
CA HIS A 557 -20.39 -28.30 24.19
C HIS A 557 -20.16 -28.57 25.67
N ALA A 558 -19.92 -27.54 26.48
CA ALA A 558 -19.80 -27.67 27.93
C ALA A 558 -21.10 -28.21 28.57
N ALA A 559 -22.25 -27.68 28.17
CA ALA A 559 -23.56 -28.12 28.69
C ALA A 559 -23.80 -29.59 28.39
N VAL A 560 -23.49 -30.05 27.17
CA VAL A 560 -23.62 -31.46 26.77
C VAL A 560 -22.71 -32.37 27.61
N ILE A 561 -21.45 -31.99 27.74
CA ILE A 561 -20.43 -32.79 28.44
C ILE A 561 -20.71 -32.80 29.96
N PHE A 562 -21.07 -31.66 30.56
CA PHE A 562 -21.41 -31.60 31.99
C PHE A 562 -22.67 -32.44 32.32
N ALA A 563 -23.68 -32.41 31.43
CA ALA A 563 -24.86 -33.24 31.58
C ALA A 563 -24.52 -34.75 31.50
N SER A 564 -23.51 -35.11 30.71
CA SER A 564 -23.08 -36.52 30.57
C SER A 564 -22.32 -37.01 31.79
N VAL A 565 -21.64 -36.14 32.52
CA VAL A 565 -20.97 -36.48 33.80
C VAL A 565 -21.85 -36.26 35.02
N GLY A 566 -23.14 -35.96 34.84
CA GLY A 566 -24.10 -35.79 35.95
C GLY A 566 -24.06 -34.40 36.62
N ARG A 567 -23.34 -33.43 36.08
CA ARG A 567 -23.27 -32.04 36.59
C ARG A 567 -24.44 -31.23 36.04
N LEU A 568 -25.66 -31.57 36.44
CA LEU A 568 -26.89 -31.04 35.83
C LEU A 568 -27.09 -29.55 36.03
N GLU A 569 -26.69 -28.99 37.17
CA GLU A 569 -26.80 -27.56 37.47
C GLU A 569 -25.84 -26.74 36.58
N ASP A 570 -24.59 -27.18 36.47
CA ASP A 570 -23.59 -26.57 35.61
C ASP A 570 -24.01 -26.66 34.13
N ALA A 571 -24.49 -27.83 33.70
CA ALA A 571 -25.01 -28.03 32.36
C ALA A 571 -26.17 -27.06 32.01
N ALA A 572 -27.09 -26.87 32.97
CA ALA A 572 -28.21 -25.98 32.79
C ALA A 572 -27.78 -24.49 32.70
N ALA A 573 -26.80 -24.10 33.50
CA ALA A 573 -26.24 -22.76 33.47
C ALA A 573 -25.53 -22.48 32.12
N GLU A 574 -24.69 -23.40 31.66
CA GLU A 574 -23.98 -23.27 30.38
C GLU A 574 -24.95 -23.28 29.18
N LEU A 575 -25.98 -24.11 29.20
CA LEU A 575 -27.01 -24.15 28.17
C LEU A 575 -27.81 -22.83 28.11
N GLN A 576 -28.18 -22.26 29.25
CA GLN A 576 -28.86 -20.99 29.34
C GLN A 576 -28.00 -19.87 28.74
N GLU A 577 -26.74 -19.86 29.07
CA GLU A 577 -25.79 -18.89 28.57
C GLU A 577 -25.51 -19.08 27.06
N ALA A 578 -25.40 -20.29 26.56
CA ALA A 578 -25.28 -20.58 25.14
C ALA A 578 -26.46 -19.99 24.34
N VAL A 579 -27.69 -20.22 24.79
CA VAL A 579 -28.89 -19.70 24.14
C VAL A 579 -29.02 -18.18 24.31
N ARG A 580 -28.52 -17.61 25.40
CA ARG A 580 -28.47 -16.14 25.57
C ARG A 580 -27.51 -15.50 24.56
N LEU A 581 -26.37 -16.13 24.29
CA LEU A 581 -25.38 -15.66 23.34
C LEU A 581 -25.81 -15.87 21.88
N ASP A 582 -26.47 -16.99 21.61
CA ASP A 582 -27.04 -17.31 20.29
C ASP A 582 -28.48 -17.87 20.45
N PRO A 583 -29.51 -17.03 20.32
CA PRO A 583 -30.90 -17.44 20.43
C PRO A 583 -31.35 -18.49 19.39
N GLU A 584 -30.70 -18.59 18.24
CA GLU A 584 -31.04 -19.58 17.21
C GLU A 584 -30.81 -21.02 17.69
N LEU A 585 -29.88 -21.24 18.60
CA LEU A 585 -29.63 -22.54 19.21
C LEU A 585 -30.88 -23.13 19.90
N ALA A 586 -31.82 -22.30 20.36
CA ALA A 586 -33.08 -22.77 20.96
C ALA A 586 -33.96 -23.56 19.98
N LYS A 587 -33.75 -23.43 18.69
CA LYS A 587 -34.48 -24.15 17.63
C LYS A 587 -33.88 -25.50 17.32
N ASP A 588 -32.65 -25.76 17.75
CA ASP A 588 -31.93 -26.99 17.53
C ASP A 588 -32.56 -28.16 18.31
N ASP A 589 -32.69 -29.28 17.66
CA ASP A 589 -33.34 -30.44 18.28
C ASP A 589 -32.47 -31.11 19.37
N GLU A 590 -31.12 -31.03 19.24
CA GLU A 590 -30.21 -31.48 20.29
C GLU A 590 -30.33 -30.59 21.53
N VAL A 591 -30.47 -29.29 21.36
CA VAL A 591 -30.68 -28.32 22.45
C VAL A 591 -32.01 -28.56 23.13
N LYS A 592 -33.10 -28.84 22.38
CA LYS A 592 -34.42 -29.20 22.93
C LYS A 592 -34.36 -30.50 23.74
N ALA A 593 -33.68 -31.51 23.19
CA ALA A 593 -33.49 -32.78 23.90
C ALA A 593 -32.69 -32.61 25.19
N LEU A 594 -31.64 -31.78 25.16
CA LEU A 594 -30.83 -31.47 26.33
C LEU A 594 -31.65 -30.73 27.40
N ARG A 595 -32.48 -29.73 27.00
CA ARG A 595 -33.41 -29.03 27.90
C ARG A 595 -34.36 -30.01 28.62
N THR A 596 -34.97 -30.92 27.85
CA THR A 596 -35.86 -31.91 28.41
C THR A 596 -35.13 -32.82 29.43
N LYS A 597 -33.90 -33.23 29.12
CA LYS A 597 -33.06 -34.05 30.02
C LYS A 597 -32.70 -33.29 31.31
N LEU A 598 -32.58 -31.97 31.25
CA LEU A 598 -32.25 -31.08 32.37
C LEU A 598 -33.51 -30.60 33.14
N GLY A 599 -34.71 -31.06 32.75
CA GLY A 599 -35.96 -30.71 33.41
C GLY A 599 -36.39 -29.22 33.21
N ARG A 600 -36.00 -28.62 32.11
CA ARG A 600 -36.22 -27.21 31.81
C ARG A 600 -36.85 -26.98 30.44
#